data_66e6c4bf7c683bdef169756211e273f3
#
_entry.id   66e6c4bf7c683bdef169756211e273f3
#
_cell.length_a   1.000
_cell.length_b   1.000
_cell.length_c   1.000
_cell.angle_alpha   90.00
_cell.angle_beta   90.00
_cell.angle_gamma   90.00
#
_symmetry.space_group_name_H-M   'P 1'
#
loop_
_entity.id
_entity.type
_entity.pdbx_description
1 polymer ?
#
loop_
_entity_poly.entity_id
_entity_poly.type
_entity_poly.pdbx_seq_one_letter_code
_entity_poly.pdbx_strand_id
1 'polypeptide(L)'
;EFTQNVSTTRSGDNINSAQEVQYALINNSLLLPTIDLGGLNFMGVDTTVMFRCLPLVKTKWNQGSPYNYYAPIDESYNAKSLAGCVPVAGAQVLASLCYHHNWRPTTQISDEYSIDWYALNRLIFADKYRFDANDFSYDAKAVASLIRAVGDNIGAEYSYNETSAFTSLLSTTYEQLGMTSTTYGNSS
;
A
#
# COMPACT_ATOMS: atom_id res chain seq x y z
N GLU A 1 -5.94 -26.25 -2.41
CA GLU A 1 -6.77 -26.37 -3.65
C GLU A 1 -8.09 -25.67 -3.38
N PHE A 2 -8.23 -24.46 -3.88
CA PHE A 2 -9.52 -23.75 -3.94
C PHE A 2 -10.05 -23.90 -5.35
N THR A 3 -10.91 -24.86 -5.54
CA THR A 3 -11.77 -24.96 -6.72
C THR A 3 -12.96 -24.04 -6.51
N GLN A 4 -13.00 -22.89 -7.17
CA GLN A 4 -14.22 -22.10 -7.28
C GLN A 4 -15.03 -22.62 -8.46
N ASN A 5 -16.18 -23.18 -8.15
CA ASN A 5 -17.22 -23.48 -9.13
C ASN A 5 -17.81 -22.15 -9.64
N VAL A 6 -17.46 -21.78 -10.86
CA VAL A 6 -18.16 -20.71 -11.59
C VAL A 6 -19.47 -21.32 -12.07
N SER A 7 -20.56 -21.02 -11.37
CA SER A 7 -21.90 -21.36 -11.82
C SER A 7 -22.27 -20.44 -12.99
N THR A 8 -22.33 -20.97 -14.19
CA THR A 8 -22.92 -20.29 -15.34
C THR A 8 -24.44 -20.36 -15.22
N THR A 9 -25.07 -19.35 -14.69
CA THR A 9 -26.52 -19.20 -14.75
C THR A 9 -26.96 -18.65 -16.11
N ARG A 10 -27.94 -19.33 -16.67
CA ARG A 10 -28.55 -19.07 -17.99
C ARG A 10 -29.28 -17.74 -18.01
N SER A 11 -29.02 -17.00 -19.08
CA SER A 11 -29.91 -16.09 -19.82
C SER A 11 -31.05 -15.41 -19.03
N GLY A 12 -30.86 -14.15 -18.70
CA GLY A 12 -31.90 -13.24 -18.23
C GLY A 12 -31.40 -11.95 -17.55
N ASP A 13 -30.30 -11.99 -16.85
CA ASP A 13 -29.87 -10.86 -15.99
C ASP A 13 -28.48 -10.34 -16.38
N ASN A 14 -28.44 -9.59 -17.46
CA ASN A 14 -27.20 -8.99 -17.99
C ASN A 14 -26.55 -7.93 -17.05
N ILE A 15 -27.21 -7.58 -15.95
CA ILE A 15 -26.69 -6.59 -14.99
C ILE A 15 -25.81 -7.25 -13.92
N ASN A 16 -26.13 -8.47 -13.53
CA ASN A 16 -25.41 -9.17 -12.47
C ASN A 16 -24.06 -9.74 -12.94
N SER A 17 -23.93 -10.12 -14.21
CA SER A 17 -22.68 -10.68 -14.74
C SER A 17 -21.54 -9.64 -14.77
N ALA A 18 -21.84 -8.38 -15.09
CA ALA A 18 -20.85 -7.30 -15.09
C ALA A 18 -20.41 -6.94 -13.66
N GLN A 19 -21.32 -7.00 -12.69
CA GLN A 19 -21.01 -6.77 -11.29
C GLN A 19 -20.22 -7.93 -10.68
N GLU A 20 -20.54 -9.18 -11.00
CA GLU A 20 -19.79 -10.35 -10.51
C GLU A 20 -18.37 -10.39 -11.09
N VAL A 21 -18.19 -10.05 -12.36
CA VAL A 21 -16.87 -9.91 -12.98
C VAL A 21 -16.08 -8.78 -12.29
N GLN A 22 -16.72 -7.67 -11.96
CA GLN A 22 -16.09 -6.56 -11.25
C GLN A 22 -15.68 -6.96 -9.82
N TYR A 23 -16.49 -7.75 -9.12
CA TYR A 23 -16.16 -8.29 -7.80
C TYR A 23 -15.03 -9.31 -7.84
N ALA A 24 -15.00 -10.18 -8.83
CA ALA A 24 -13.91 -11.15 -9.02
C ALA A 24 -12.58 -10.47 -9.32
N LEU A 25 -12.58 -9.38 -10.11
CA LEU A 25 -11.39 -8.58 -10.41
C LEU A 25 -10.88 -7.82 -9.20
N ILE A 26 -11.76 -7.37 -8.31
CA ILE A 26 -11.39 -6.65 -7.07
C ILE A 26 -10.76 -7.61 -6.05
N ASN A 27 -11.25 -8.83 -5.95
CA ASN A 27 -10.81 -9.80 -4.94
C ASN A 27 -9.62 -10.66 -5.36
N ASN A 28 -9.33 -10.79 -6.67
CA ASN A 28 -8.24 -11.60 -7.22
C ASN A 28 -7.15 -10.76 -7.89
N SER A 29 -6.82 -9.63 -7.36
CA SER A 29 -6.04 -8.55 -8.00
C SER A 29 -4.56 -8.82 -8.29
N LEU A 30 -4.07 -10.05 -8.28
CA LEU A 30 -2.67 -10.35 -8.67
C LEU A 30 -2.52 -11.46 -9.73
N LEU A 31 -3.59 -12.12 -10.08
CA LEU A 31 -3.61 -12.99 -11.26
C LEU A 31 -4.76 -12.48 -12.13
N LEU A 32 -4.45 -11.58 -13.06
CA LEU A 32 -5.38 -11.32 -14.16
C LEU A 32 -5.49 -12.63 -14.96
N PRO A 33 -6.54 -13.45 -14.79
CA PRO A 33 -6.81 -14.45 -15.76
C PRO A 33 -7.09 -13.72 -17.05
N THR A 34 -6.50 -14.15 -18.14
CA THR A 34 -6.92 -13.73 -19.48
C THR A 34 -8.39 -14.15 -19.58
N ILE A 35 -9.30 -13.21 -19.36
CA ILE A 35 -10.72 -13.49 -19.53
C ILE A 35 -10.93 -13.51 -21.04
N ASP A 36 -11.07 -14.71 -21.59
CA ASP A 36 -11.54 -14.87 -22.95
C ASP A 36 -13.04 -14.47 -22.98
N LEU A 37 -13.27 -13.25 -23.44
CA LEU A 37 -14.62 -12.72 -23.67
C LEU A 37 -15.18 -13.18 -25.03
N GLY A 38 -14.59 -14.21 -25.66
CA GLY A 38 -15.06 -14.83 -26.90
C GLY A 38 -16.44 -15.42 -26.76
N GLY A 39 -17.45 -14.61 -26.98
CA GLY A 39 -18.86 -15.02 -26.95
C GLY A 39 -19.85 -13.95 -26.53
N LEU A 40 -19.40 -12.80 -26.05
CA LEU A 40 -20.28 -11.67 -25.78
C LEU A 40 -20.43 -10.82 -27.06
N ASN A 41 -21.40 -11.18 -27.89
CA ASN A 41 -21.84 -10.35 -29.00
C ASN A 41 -22.63 -9.15 -28.47
N PHE A 42 -21.96 -8.05 -28.23
CA PHE A 42 -22.62 -6.76 -27.99
C PHE A 42 -23.04 -6.17 -29.33
N MET A 43 -24.30 -6.25 -29.65
CA MET A 43 -24.90 -5.67 -30.84
C MET A 43 -24.69 -4.13 -30.81
N GLY A 44 -23.72 -3.65 -31.54
CA GLY A 44 -23.66 -2.27 -32.02
C GLY A 44 -23.35 -1.16 -31.04
N VAL A 45 -22.84 -1.45 -29.87
CA VAL A 45 -22.30 -0.42 -28.96
C VAL A 45 -20.80 -0.57 -28.90
N ASP A 46 -20.10 0.48 -29.31
CA ASP A 46 -18.64 0.60 -29.17
C ASP A 46 -18.30 0.72 -27.68
N THR A 47 -18.33 -0.44 -26.99
CA THR A 47 -18.03 -0.52 -25.57
C THR A 47 -16.51 -0.58 -25.42
N THR A 48 -15.88 0.57 -25.28
CA THR A 48 -14.55 0.65 -24.72
C THR A 48 -14.65 0.19 -23.26
N VAL A 49 -14.35 -1.07 -23.00
CA VAL A 49 -14.26 -1.59 -21.63
C VAL A 49 -13.07 -0.92 -20.97
N MET A 50 -13.31 0.15 -20.24
CA MET A 50 -12.31 0.79 -19.42
C MET A 50 -12.16 -0.04 -18.14
N PHE A 51 -11.11 -0.81 -18.05
CA PHE A 51 -10.72 -1.45 -16.78
C PHE A 51 -10.30 -0.36 -15.80
N ARG A 52 -11.13 -0.09 -14.83
CA ARG A 52 -10.80 0.81 -13.74
C ARG A 52 -10.21 0.01 -12.60
N CYS A 53 -8.89 -0.01 -12.49
CA CYS A 53 -8.23 -0.50 -11.30
C CYS A 53 -8.42 0.52 -10.16
N LEU A 54 -9.05 0.10 -9.06
CA LEU A 54 -9.15 0.95 -7.88
C LEU A 54 -7.76 1.02 -7.20
N PRO A 55 -7.41 2.18 -6.62
CA PRO A 55 -6.17 2.30 -5.89
C PRO A 55 -6.09 1.27 -4.75
N LEU A 56 -5.04 0.45 -4.74
CA LEU A 56 -4.77 -0.47 -3.62
C LEU A 56 -4.33 0.30 -2.38
N VAL A 57 -3.52 1.33 -2.57
CA VAL A 57 -3.06 2.21 -1.50
C VAL A 57 -4.08 3.32 -1.29
N LYS A 58 -4.84 3.23 -0.20
CA LYS A 58 -5.87 4.20 0.18
C LYS A 58 -5.40 5.16 1.27
N THR A 59 -4.31 4.84 1.95
CA THR A 59 -3.73 5.65 3.02
C THR A 59 -3.32 7.04 2.51
N LYS A 60 -3.49 8.05 3.37
CA LYS A 60 -3.23 9.46 3.06
C LYS A 60 -2.26 10.05 4.09
N TRP A 61 -1.18 9.31 4.35
CA TRP A 61 -0.14 9.75 5.27
C TRP A 61 0.70 10.84 4.64
N ASN A 62 1.28 11.70 5.47
CA ASN A 62 2.15 12.78 5.03
C ASN A 62 3.48 12.78 5.81
N GLN A 63 4.33 13.77 5.57
CA GLN A 63 5.66 13.83 6.16
C GLN A 63 5.72 14.58 7.51
N GLY A 64 4.67 15.32 7.85
CA GLY A 64 4.59 16.08 9.08
C GLY A 64 3.92 15.31 10.22
N SER A 65 3.57 16.04 11.30
CA SER A 65 2.88 15.46 12.45
C SER A 65 1.53 14.85 12.06
N PRO A 66 1.15 13.68 12.63
CA PRO A 66 1.88 12.88 13.63
C PRO A 66 2.84 11.85 13.02
N TYR A 67 2.96 11.78 11.70
CA TYR A 67 3.69 10.72 10.98
C TYR A 67 5.20 10.80 11.20
N ASN A 68 5.73 11.98 11.51
CA ASN A 68 7.12 12.19 11.88
C ASN A 68 7.40 12.09 13.40
N TYR A 69 6.49 11.43 14.16
CA TYR A 69 6.61 11.35 15.61
C TYR A 69 7.97 10.81 16.07
N TYR A 70 8.51 9.83 15.39
CA TYR A 70 9.82 9.22 15.66
C TYR A 70 10.97 9.78 14.81
N ALA A 71 10.72 10.76 13.94
CA ALA A 71 11.83 11.41 13.22
C ALA A 71 12.77 12.14 14.21
N PRO A 72 14.07 12.24 13.92
CA PRO A 72 15.02 12.92 14.80
C PRO A 72 14.75 14.43 14.87
N ILE A 73 15.32 15.08 15.88
CA ILE A 73 15.38 16.53 15.93
C ILE A 73 16.52 16.97 15.00
N ASP A 74 16.23 17.90 14.11
CA ASP A 74 17.25 18.62 13.35
C ASP A 74 17.83 19.71 14.27
N GLU A 75 19.06 19.53 14.69
CA GLU A 75 19.72 20.42 15.63
C GLU A 75 19.90 21.84 15.09
N SER A 76 20.07 21.98 13.76
CA SER A 76 20.24 23.27 13.10
C SER A 76 18.99 24.14 13.21
N TYR A 77 17.83 23.53 13.28
CA TYR A 77 16.54 24.22 13.36
C TYR A 77 15.87 24.06 14.73
N ASN A 78 16.46 23.24 15.61
CA ASN A 78 15.86 22.85 16.89
C ASN A 78 14.40 22.41 16.73
N ALA A 79 14.13 21.65 15.68
CA ALA A 79 12.78 21.24 15.29
C ALA A 79 12.76 19.78 14.80
N LYS A 80 11.58 19.18 14.84
CA LYS A 80 11.36 17.82 14.38
C LYS A 80 11.56 17.74 12.86
N SER A 81 12.40 16.81 12.40
CA SER A 81 12.59 16.55 10.98
C SER A 81 11.30 16.05 10.32
N LEU A 82 11.19 16.20 9.01
CA LEU A 82 10.16 15.56 8.22
C LEU A 82 10.37 14.04 8.17
N ALA A 83 9.29 13.28 8.01
CA ALA A 83 9.38 11.82 7.88
C ALA A 83 9.99 11.36 6.55
N GLY A 84 9.95 12.22 5.52
CA GLY A 84 10.46 11.92 4.17
C GLY A 84 9.41 11.31 3.24
N CYS A 85 9.39 11.77 1.98
CA CYS A 85 8.41 11.29 1.01
C CYS A 85 8.61 9.81 0.64
N VAL A 86 9.87 9.36 0.50
CA VAL A 86 10.20 7.96 0.18
C VAL A 86 9.84 7.02 1.32
N PRO A 87 10.23 7.28 2.60
CA PRO A 87 9.77 6.47 3.73
C PRO A 87 8.26 6.39 3.86
N VAL A 88 7.55 7.52 3.71
CA VAL A 88 6.08 7.55 3.76
C VAL A 88 5.46 6.70 2.65
N ALA A 89 5.91 6.86 1.41
CA ALA A 89 5.41 6.09 0.27
C ALA A 89 5.66 4.58 0.46
N GLY A 90 6.89 4.21 0.86
CA GLY A 90 7.25 2.82 1.14
C GLY A 90 6.39 2.20 2.24
N ALA A 91 6.18 2.92 3.33
CA ALA A 91 5.34 2.48 4.44
C ALA A 91 3.87 2.29 4.04
N GLN A 92 3.32 3.19 3.21
CA GLN A 92 1.95 3.08 2.69
C GLN A 92 1.77 1.83 1.81
N VAL A 93 2.74 1.55 0.94
CA VAL A 93 2.74 0.35 0.10
C VAL A 93 2.79 -0.90 0.96
N LEU A 94 3.72 -0.98 1.93
CA LEU A 94 3.85 -2.10 2.86
C LEU A 94 2.57 -2.38 3.63
N ALA A 95 2.00 -1.36 4.27
CA ALA A 95 0.77 -1.50 5.04
C ALA A 95 -0.39 -2.01 4.16
N SER A 96 -0.52 -1.49 2.94
CA SER A 96 -1.56 -1.90 2.00
C SER A 96 -1.37 -3.34 1.52
N LEU A 97 -0.15 -3.75 1.17
CA LEU A 97 0.15 -5.12 0.76
C LEU A 97 -0.09 -6.11 1.89
N CYS A 98 0.36 -5.79 3.12
CA CYS A 98 0.13 -6.64 4.28
C CYS A 98 -1.36 -6.82 4.56
N TYR A 99 -2.16 -5.78 4.41
CA TYR A 99 -3.61 -5.85 4.57
C TYR A 99 -4.27 -6.70 3.48
N HIS A 100 -4.01 -6.40 2.21
CA HIS A 100 -4.67 -7.08 1.09
C HIS A 100 -4.31 -8.55 0.97
N HIS A 101 -3.09 -8.92 1.36
CA HIS A 101 -2.61 -10.31 1.31
C HIS A 101 -2.75 -11.03 2.66
N ASN A 102 -3.32 -10.39 3.68
CA ASN A 102 -3.36 -10.90 5.04
C ASN A 102 -1.97 -11.40 5.51
N TRP A 103 -0.94 -10.71 5.08
CA TRP A 103 0.45 -11.07 5.32
C TRP A 103 1.00 -10.27 6.50
N ARG A 104 1.80 -10.92 7.33
CA ARG A 104 2.43 -10.30 8.50
C ARG A 104 3.87 -10.75 8.57
N PRO A 105 4.80 -9.93 8.12
CA PRO A 105 6.21 -10.25 8.21
C PRO A 105 6.62 -10.51 9.66
N THR A 106 7.41 -11.54 9.88
CA THR A 106 8.04 -11.81 11.19
C THR A 106 9.42 -11.17 11.29
N THR A 107 10.02 -10.87 10.15
CA THR A 107 11.32 -10.21 10.08
C THR A 107 11.16 -8.73 10.44
N GLN A 108 12.05 -8.22 11.28
CA GLN A 108 12.14 -6.81 11.59
C GLN A 108 13.07 -6.13 10.60
N ILE A 109 12.73 -4.91 10.19
CA ILE A 109 13.56 -4.04 9.34
C ILE A 109 14.23 -2.93 10.15
N SER A 110 13.99 -2.89 11.44
CA SER A 110 14.62 -1.97 12.39
C SER A 110 14.78 -2.67 13.73
N ASP A 111 15.92 -2.47 14.39
CA ASP A 111 16.16 -2.96 15.75
C ASP A 111 15.53 -2.02 16.80
N GLU A 112 15.32 -0.76 16.45
CA GLU A 112 14.80 0.26 17.35
C GLU A 112 13.27 0.39 17.31
N TYR A 113 12.68 0.24 16.11
CA TYR A 113 11.26 0.48 15.89
C TYR A 113 10.52 -0.81 15.54
N SER A 114 9.78 -1.32 16.49
CA SER A 114 8.90 -2.47 16.30
C SER A 114 7.67 -2.09 15.48
N ILE A 115 7.32 -2.91 14.49
CA ILE A 115 6.16 -2.68 13.63
C ILE A 115 4.97 -3.49 14.12
N ASP A 116 3.89 -2.82 14.46
CA ASP A 116 2.62 -3.45 14.81
C ASP A 116 1.72 -3.62 13.57
N TRP A 117 1.93 -4.73 12.87
CA TRP A 117 1.13 -5.09 11.68
C TRP A 117 -0.36 -5.28 11.99
N TYR A 118 -0.70 -5.65 13.22
CA TYR A 118 -2.09 -5.81 13.62
C TYR A 118 -2.80 -4.45 13.71
N ALA A 119 -2.16 -3.47 14.35
CA ALA A 119 -2.68 -2.11 14.41
C ALA A 119 -2.85 -1.51 13.01
N LEU A 120 -1.84 -1.67 12.13
CA LEU A 120 -1.88 -1.18 10.75
C LEU A 120 -3.02 -1.81 9.94
N ASN A 121 -3.18 -3.12 10.01
CA ASN A 121 -4.26 -3.82 9.31
C ASN A 121 -5.64 -3.39 9.82
N ARG A 122 -5.80 -3.21 11.14
CA ARG A 122 -7.03 -2.73 11.73
C ARG A 122 -7.40 -1.32 11.26
N LEU A 123 -6.42 -0.43 11.11
CA LEU A 123 -6.63 0.92 10.58
C LEU A 123 -7.16 0.91 9.16
N ILE A 124 -6.57 0.10 8.28
CA ILE A 124 -7.00 -0.02 6.89
C ILE A 124 -8.40 -0.66 6.82
N PHE A 125 -8.65 -1.69 7.62
CA PHE A 125 -9.96 -2.33 7.72
C PHE A 125 -11.05 -1.35 8.17
N ALA A 126 -10.73 -0.45 9.11
CA ALA A 126 -11.65 0.57 9.63
C ALA A 126 -11.73 1.83 8.74
N ASP A 127 -11.16 1.82 7.54
CA ASP A 127 -11.10 2.98 6.62
C ASP A 127 -10.46 4.23 7.26
N LYS A 128 -9.62 4.05 8.29
CA LYS A 128 -8.90 5.15 8.94
C LYS A 128 -7.60 5.44 8.20
N TYR A 129 -7.68 6.18 7.12
CA TYR A 129 -6.56 6.42 6.21
C TYR A 129 -5.71 7.64 6.56
N ARG A 130 -6.14 8.48 7.51
CA ARG A 130 -5.50 9.73 7.87
C ARG A 130 -5.63 10.01 9.36
N PHE A 131 -4.66 10.74 9.91
CA PHE A 131 -4.65 11.28 11.26
C PHE A 131 -4.56 12.80 11.25
N ASP A 132 -5.14 13.44 12.25
CA ASP A 132 -4.96 14.86 12.48
C ASP A 132 -3.56 15.14 13.06
N ALA A 133 -3.04 16.34 12.85
CA ALA A 133 -1.67 16.67 13.22
C ALA A 133 -1.36 16.52 14.72
N ASN A 134 -2.38 16.58 15.57
CA ASN A 134 -2.26 16.44 17.03
C ASN A 134 -2.76 15.06 17.54
N ASP A 135 -2.96 14.08 16.65
CA ASP A 135 -3.33 12.73 17.04
C ASP A 135 -2.06 11.93 17.39
N PHE A 136 -1.78 11.82 18.68
CA PHE A 136 -0.67 11.01 19.21
C PHE A 136 -1.16 9.69 19.82
N SER A 137 -2.29 9.17 19.34
CA SER A 137 -2.82 7.87 19.72
C SER A 137 -1.84 6.73 19.42
N TYR A 138 -2.10 5.58 20.02
CA TYR A 138 -1.34 4.36 19.73
C TYR A 138 -1.29 4.06 18.23
N ASP A 139 -2.42 4.21 17.54
CA ASP A 139 -2.55 3.95 16.11
C ASP A 139 -1.70 4.90 15.26
N ALA A 140 -1.70 6.20 15.57
CA ALA A 140 -0.86 7.18 14.89
C ALA A 140 0.64 6.89 15.11
N LYS A 141 1.01 6.48 16.33
CA LYS A 141 2.38 6.08 16.65
C LYS A 141 2.80 4.79 15.96
N ALA A 142 1.90 3.81 15.80
CA ALA A 142 2.18 2.58 15.04
C ALA A 142 2.50 2.89 13.57
N VAL A 143 1.79 3.84 12.96
CA VAL A 143 2.09 4.32 11.61
C VAL A 143 3.44 5.06 11.57
N ALA A 144 3.69 5.95 12.51
CA ALA A 144 4.96 6.67 12.59
C ALA A 144 6.16 5.72 12.81
N SER A 145 5.96 4.63 13.58
CA SER A 145 6.97 3.58 13.79
C SER A 145 7.31 2.86 12.48
N LEU A 146 6.30 2.47 11.68
CA LEU A 146 6.53 1.87 10.38
C LEU A 146 7.29 2.82 9.45
N ILE A 147 6.87 4.09 9.36
CA ILE A 147 7.51 5.07 8.50
C ILE A 147 8.98 5.27 8.91
N ARG A 148 9.24 5.37 10.22
CA ARG A 148 10.59 5.51 10.75
C ARG A 148 11.45 4.26 10.45
N ALA A 149 10.94 3.07 10.69
CA ALA A 149 11.63 1.83 10.40
C ALA A 149 12.02 1.70 8.92
N VAL A 150 11.10 2.07 8.01
CA VAL A 150 11.41 2.13 6.57
C VAL A 150 12.49 3.16 6.28
N GLY A 151 12.37 4.37 6.84
CA GLY A 151 13.34 5.44 6.61
C GLY A 151 14.75 5.07 7.06
N ASP A 152 14.89 4.49 8.23
CA ASP A 152 16.20 4.03 8.75
C ASP A 152 16.77 2.89 7.90
N ASN A 153 15.92 1.95 7.49
CA ASN A 153 16.35 0.83 6.68
C ASN A 153 16.89 1.24 5.30
N ILE A 154 16.33 2.30 4.70
CA ILE A 154 16.81 2.85 3.42
C ILE A 154 17.87 3.96 3.59
N GLY A 155 18.33 4.21 4.81
CA GLY A 155 19.33 5.24 5.09
C GLY A 155 18.85 6.66 4.77
N ALA A 156 17.60 7.01 5.14
CA ALA A 156 17.07 8.35 4.92
C ALA A 156 17.87 9.40 5.70
N GLU A 157 18.22 10.49 5.03
CA GLU A 157 18.89 11.66 5.61
C GLU A 157 17.83 12.64 6.09
N TYR A 158 17.60 12.65 7.40
CA TYR A 158 16.53 13.42 8.01
C TYR A 158 16.88 14.88 8.19
N SER A 159 15.98 15.78 7.80
CA SER A 159 16.09 17.23 8.05
C SER A 159 14.71 17.85 8.24
N TYR A 160 14.69 19.03 8.87
CA TYR A 160 13.50 19.83 9.08
C TYR A 160 12.88 20.31 7.77
N ASN A 161 13.71 20.71 6.81
CA ASN A 161 13.22 21.25 5.54
C ASN A 161 12.91 20.15 4.51
N GLU A 162 13.79 19.14 4.45
CA GLU A 162 13.67 18.07 3.45
C GLU A 162 14.39 16.81 3.92
N THR A 163 13.69 15.71 4.00
CA THR A 163 14.29 14.40 4.25
C THR A 163 14.49 13.67 2.94
N SER A 164 15.75 13.36 2.62
CA SER A 164 16.12 12.72 1.35
C SER A 164 16.32 11.22 1.50
N ALA A 165 15.94 10.45 0.47
CA ALA A 165 16.21 9.02 0.35
C ALA A 165 16.04 8.56 -1.09
N PHE A 166 16.73 7.48 -1.46
CA PHE A 166 16.60 6.89 -2.80
C PHE A 166 15.48 5.85 -2.84
N THR A 167 14.55 6.00 -3.79
CA THR A 167 13.43 5.07 -3.99
C THR A 167 13.87 3.66 -4.34
N SER A 168 15.03 3.51 -5.02
CA SER A 168 15.60 2.20 -5.36
C SER A 168 15.94 1.34 -4.14
N LEU A 169 16.18 1.96 -2.98
CA LEU A 169 16.50 1.24 -1.75
C LEU A 169 15.26 0.59 -1.11
N LEU A 170 14.04 0.99 -1.50
CA LEU A 170 12.82 0.33 -1.06
C LEU A 170 12.74 -1.13 -1.49
N SER A 171 13.35 -1.50 -2.64
CA SER A 171 13.40 -2.89 -3.08
C SER A 171 14.08 -3.79 -2.05
N THR A 172 15.21 -3.34 -1.50
CA THR A 172 15.92 -4.08 -0.45
C THR A 172 15.08 -4.25 0.81
N THR A 173 14.36 -3.21 1.23
CA THR A 173 13.42 -3.29 2.37
C THR A 173 12.34 -4.33 2.12
N TYR A 174 11.76 -4.35 0.93
CA TYR A 174 10.71 -5.30 0.57
C TYR A 174 11.24 -6.74 0.52
N GLU A 175 12.44 -6.95 -0.04
CA GLU A 175 13.10 -8.25 -0.09
C GLU A 175 13.45 -8.78 1.30
N GLN A 176 13.92 -7.94 2.22
CA GLN A 176 14.16 -8.32 3.63
C GLN A 176 12.89 -8.80 4.32
N LEU A 177 11.74 -8.27 3.94
CA LEU A 177 10.45 -8.71 4.44
C LEU A 177 9.90 -9.94 3.71
N GLY A 178 10.63 -10.52 2.76
CA GLY A 178 10.26 -11.74 2.04
C GLY A 178 9.40 -11.50 0.79
N MET A 179 9.36 -10.25 0.29
CA MET A 179 8.72 -9.93 -0.99
C MET A 179 9.70 -10.03 -2.15
N THR A 180 9.20 -10.29 -3.35
CA THR A 180 9.97 -10.11 -4.59
C THR A 180 9.78 -8.69 -5.08
N SER A 181 10.85 -7.96 -5.28
CA SER A 181 10.83 -6.59 -5.78
C SER A 181 11.65 -6.45 -7.06
N THR A 182 11.16 -5.67 -8.02
CA THR A 182 11.87 -5.37 -9.25
C THR A 182 11.84 -3.87 -9.49
N THR A 183 13.02 -3.26 -9.62
CA THR A 183 13.15 -1.84 -9.92
C THR A 183 13.32 -1.65 -11.41
N TYR A 184 12.45 -0.88 -12.02
CA TYR A 184 12.58 -0.45 -13.42
C TYR A 184 13.17 0.95 -13.45
N GLY A 185 14.40 1.07 -13.95
CA GLY A 185 15.01 2.38 -14.24
C GLY A 185 14.52 2.89 -15.59
N ASN A 186 14.18 4.18 -15.68
CA ASN A 186 14.08 4.80 -17.00
C ASN A 186 15.48 4.88 -17.58
N SER A 187 15.74 4.08 -18.61
CA SER A 187 16.90 4.32 -19.49
C SER A 187 16.60 5.59 -20.28
N SER A 188 17.19 6.70 -19.85
CA SER A 188 17.26 7.94 -20.63
C SER A 188 18.17 7.77 -21.82
#